data_e32ead053e9e54c815f1fce67359c9eb
#
_entry.id   e32ead053e9e54c815f1fce67359c9eb
#
_cell.length_a   1.000
_cell.length_b   1.000
_cell.length_c   1.000
_cell.angle_alpha   90.00
_cell.angle_beta   90.00
_cell.angle_gamma   90.00
#
_symmetry.space_group_name_H-M   'P 1'
#
loop_
_entity.id
_entity.type
_entity.pdbx_description
1 polymer ?
#
loop_
_entity_poly.entity_id
_entity_poly.type
_entity_poly.pdbx_seq_one_letter_code
_entity_poly.pdbx_strand_id
1 'polypeptide(L)'
;MSIASREHEVTFTLVATDEEIATLDAVQYVSSGPCVDAIDLGHGIATSPGGLLGEARWQDFARASAAAGVHSTLTLPVMEADGDVVATVNLYGRTADTFEGRHQQLADAFGAWAPGAITNADLSFSTRRTAQEAPGRLREAAVVDAATGMIAAQRDIPVAEARLQLEDAALRAGIPVARLAGVVVGLHDD
;
A
#
# COMPACT_ATOMS: atom_id res chain seq x y z
N MET A 1 1.47 -7.94 -13.59
CA MET A 1 0.29 -7.30 -14.20
C MET A 1 -0.95 -7.81 -13.51
N SER A 2 -1.90 -6.95 -13.24
CA SER A 2 -3.25 -7.37 -12.81
C SER A 2 -4.33 -6.60 -13.56
N ILE A 3 -5.55 -7.12 -13.50
CA ILE A 3 -6.76 -6.45 -13.96
C ILE A 3 -7.72 -6.44 -12.78
N ALA A 4 -8.13 -5.27 -12.37
CA ALA A 4 -9.10 -5.08 -11.31
C ALA A 4 -10.40 -4.49 -11.87
N SER A 5 -11.52 -4.86 -11.29
CA SER A 5 -12.85 -4.37 -11.65
C SER A 5 -13.66 -4.06 -10.40
N ARG A 6 -14.74 -3.30 -10.58
CA ARG A 6 -15.67 -3.00 -9.51
C ARG A 6 -17.05 -3.55 -9.83
N GLU A 7 -17.65 -4.22 -8.86
CA GLU A 7 -19.02 -4.69 -8.92
C GLU A 7 -19.71 -4.46 -7.56
N HIS A 8 -20.86 -3.81 -7.58
CA HIS A 8 -21.65 -3.50 -6.38
C HIS A 8 -20.83 -2.84 -5.26
N GLU A 9 -20.08 -1.78 -5.57
CA GLU A 9 -19.23 -1.02 -4.63
C GLU A 9 -18.00 -1.80 -4.11
N VAL A 10 -17.75 -3.01 -4.60
CA VAL A 10 -16.59 -3.82 -4.22
C VAL A 10 -15.60 -3.88 -5.37
N THR A 11 -14.37 -3.46 -5.13
CA THR A 11 -13.25 -3.61 -6.08
C THR A 11 -12.55 -4.94 -5.83
N PHE A 12 -12.30 -5.70 -6.89
CA PHE A 12 -11.66 -7.02 -6.81
C PHE A 12 -10.75 -7.27 -8.01
N THR A 13 -9.74 -8.12 -7.81
CA THR A 13 -8.81 -8.52 -8.86
C THR A 13 -9.40 -9.66 -9.68
N LEU A 14 -9.64 -9.42 -10.97
CA LEU A 14 -10.09 -10.45 -11.91
C LEU A 14 -8.95 -11.40 -12.29
N VAL A 15 -7.77 -10.85 -12.55
CA VAL A 15 -6.58 -11.58 -12.99
C VAL A 15 -5.35 -10.92 -12.39
N ALA A 16 -4.42 -11.72 -11.89
CA ALA A 16 -3.06 -11.29 -11.55
C ALA A 16 -2.05 -12.28 -12.13
N THR A 17 -0.88 -11.80 -12.53
CA THR A 17 0.16 -12.66 -13.12
C THR A 17 0.80 -13.59 -12.10
N ASP A 18 0.77 -13.22 -10.83
CA ASP A 18 1.30 -13.98 -9.70
C ASP A 18 0.70 -13.49 -8.37
N GLU A 19 0.96 -14.22 -7.29
CA GLU A 19 0.44 -13.94 -5.95
C GLU A 19 0.99 -12.61 -5.38
N GLU A 20 2.23 -12.26 -5.70
CA GLU A 20 2.83 -11.00 -5.25
C GLU A 20 2.08 -9.79 -5.83
N ILE A 21 1.71 -9.85 -7.10
CA ILE A 21 0.90 -8.82 -7.77
C ILE A 21 -0.51 -8.76 -7.18
N ALA A 22 -1.15 -9.91 -6.92
CA ALA A 22 -2.46 -9.94 -6.26
C ALA A 22 -2.39 -9.32 -4.85
N THR A 23 -1.28 -9.51 -4.14
CA THR A 23 -1.05 -8.91 -2.82
C THR A 23 -0.94 -7.38 -2.92
N LEU A 24 -0.29 -6.85 -3.95
CA LEU A 24 -0.22 -5.40 -4.18
C LEU A 24 -1.60 -4.80 -4.46
N ASP A 25 -2.45 -5.50 -5.21
CA ASP A 25 -3.83 -5.07 -5.40
C ASP A 25 -4.61 -5.07 -4.07
N ALA A 26 -4.45 -6.13 -3.27
CA ALA A 26 -5.11 -6.21 -1.97
C ALA A 26 -4.71 -5.06 -1.02
N VAL A 27 -3.46 -4.61 -1.05
CA VAL A 27 -3.02 -3.42 -0.31
C VAL A 27 -3.79 -2.18 -0.76
N GLN A 28 -4.02 -2.01 -2.06
CA GLN A 28 -4.82 -0.89 -2.56
C GLN A 28 -6.27 -0.93 -2.07
N TYR A 29 -6.86 -2.11 -1.92
CA TYR A 29 -8.25 -2.26 -1.44
C TYR A 29 -8.40 -1.89 0.03
N VAL A 30 -7.34 -2.02 0.83
CA VAL A 30 -7.34 -1.67 2.26
C VAL A 30 -6.94 -0.22 2.50
N SER A 31 -5.91 0.27 1.80
CA SER A 31 -5.26 1.55 2.11
C SER A 31 -5.44 2.60 1.01
N SER A 32 -6.25 2.33 -0.01
CA SER A 32 -6.33 3.09 -1.26
C SER A 32 -5.07 2.98 -2.13
N GLY A 33 -5.24 3.26 -3.42
CA GLY A 33 -4.19 3.18 -4.42
C GLY A 33 -4.67 3.68 -5.78
N PRO A 34 -3.75 3.82 -6.76
CA PRO A 34 -4.11 4.34 -8.08
C PRO A 34 -5.23 3.56 -8.78
N CYS A 35 -5.30 2.24 -8.55
CA CYS A 35 -6.35 1.39 -9.11
C CYS A 35 -7.73 1.75 -8.54
N VAL A 36 -7.86 1.83 -7.23
CA VAL A 36 -9.12 2.13 -6.54
C VAL A 36 -9.55 3.56 -6.88
N ASP A 37 -8.63 4.51 -6.78
CA ASP A 37 -8.94 5.91 -7.07
C ASP A 37 -9.36 6.13 -8.53
N ALA A 38 -8.79 5.42 -9.51
CA ALA A 38 -9.18 5.51 -10.90
C ALA A 38 -10.62 5.02 -11.14
N ILE A 39 -11.04 4.01 -10.38
CA ILE A 39 -12.42 3.51 -10.45
C ILE A 39 -13.36 4.45 -9.69
N ASP A 40 -12.99 4.90 -8.48
CA ASP A 40 -13.85 5.73 -7.61
C ASP A 40 -14.17 7.09 -8.23
N LEU A 41 -13.23 7.68 -8.95
CA LEU A 41 -13.41 8.99 -9.56
C LEU A 41 -14.17 8.93 -10.90
N GLY A 42 -14.48 7.74 -11.41
CA GLY A 42 -15.18 7.56 -12.67
C GLY A 42 -14.41 8.08 -13.89
N HIS A 43 -13.12 8.41 -13.73
CA HIS A 43 -12.22 8.83 -14.81
C HIS A 43 -10.77 8.58 -14.44
N GLY A 44 -9.92 8.47 -15.45
CA GLY A 44 -8.49 8.31 -15.24
C GLY A 44 -7.86 9.52 -14.57
N ILE A 45 -6.95 9.28 -13.64
CA ILE A 45 -6.19 10.33 -12.96
C ILE A 45 -4.82 10.41 -13.63
N ALA A 46 -4.53 11.56 -14.23
CA ALA A 46 -3.17 11.86 -14.69
C ALA A 46 -2.35 12.44 -13.52
N THR A 47 -1.21 11.83 -13.23
CA THR A 47 -0.23 12.45 -12.32
C THR A 47 0.70 13.35 -13.11
N SER A 48 0.90 14.59 -12.65
CA SER A 48 1.87 15.49 -13.25
C SER A 48 3.29 14.98 -13.05
N PRO A 49 4.20 15.16 -14.02
CA PRO A 49 5.62 14.90 -13.82
C PRO A 49 6.13 15.82 -12.69
N GLY A 50 6.42 15.27 -11.54
CA GLY A 50 6.81 16.01 -10.33
C GLY A 50 5.85 15.85 -9.14
N GLY A 51 4.82 15.01 -9.28
CA GLY A 51 3.80 14.79 -8.25
C GLY A 51 4.25 13.95 -7.07
N LEU A 52 4.98 14.56 -6.14
CA LEU A 52 5.11 14.11 -4.74
C LEU A 52 3.74 13.86 -4.07
N LEU A 53 2.67 14.42 -4.61
CA LEU A 53 1.29 14.28 -4.12
C LEU A 53 0.74 12.86 -4.25
N GLY A 54 1.11 12.12 -5.30
CA GLY A 54 0.68 10.73 -5.49
C GLY A 54 1.29 9.78 -4.46
N GLU A 55 2.56 9.96 -4.14
CA GLU A 55 3.28 9.12 -3.18
C GLU A 55 2.77 9.34 -1.74
N ALA A 56 2.50 10.60 -1.37
CA ALA A 56 1.92 10.92 -0.06
C ALA A 56 0.49 10.37 0.10
N ARG A 57 -0.28 10.31 -0.99
CA ARG A 57 -1.66 9.83 -1.01
C ARG A 57 -1.75 8.31 -0.89
N TRP A 58 -0.79 7.56 -1.46
CA TRP A 58 -0.80 6.09 -1.50
C TRP A 58 0.43 5.47 -0.83
N GLN A 59 0.79 5.96 0.35
CA GLN A 59 2.03 5.57 1.03
C GLN A 59 2.17 4.07 1.27
N ASP A 60 1.09 3.40 1.67
CA ASP A 60 1.15 1.95 1.97
C ASP A 60 1.31 1.14 0.69
N PHE A 61 0.61 1.51 -0.38
CA PHE A 61 0.80 0.91 -1.69
C PHE A 61 2.21 1.15 -2.23
N ALA A 62 2.73 2.37 -2.11
CA ALA A 62 4.09 2.69 -2.54
C ALA A 62 5.13 1.89 -1.76
N ARG A 63 4.96 1.74 -0.44
CA ARG A 63 5.83 0.92 0.41
C ARG A 63 5.78 -0.56 0.04
N ALA A 64 4.57 -1.11 -0.14
CA ALA A 64 4.39 -2.50 -0.52
C ALA A 64 5.01 -2.79 -1.90
N SER A 65 4.78 -1.91 -2.87
CA SER A 65 5.36 -2.01 -4.21
C SER A 65 6.89 -1.99 -4.18
N ALA A 66 7.49 -1.07 -3.42
CA ALA A 66 8.93 -1.00 -3.27
C ALA A 66 9.51 -2.23 -2.56
N ALA A 67 8.82 -2.78 -1.55
CA ALA A 67 9.22 -4.02 -0.88
C ALA A 67 9.21 -5.23 -1.82
N ALA A 68 8.27 -5.27 -2.78
CA ALA A 68 8.17 -6.26 -3.85
C ALA A 68 9.17 -6.01 -5.00
N GLY A 69 10.08 -5.03 -4.89
CA GLY A 69 11.04 -4.70 -5.95
C GLY A 69 10.39 -4.03 -7.17
N VAL A 70 9.20 -3.49 -7.02
CA VAL A 70 8.51 -2.67 -8.01
C VAL A 70 9.00 -1.24 -7.89
N HIS A 71 9.48 -0.68 -9.00
CA HIS A 71 10.06 0.65 -9.05
C HIS A 71 9.19 1.66 -9.79
N SER A 72 8.24 1.19 -10.57
CA SER A 72 7.23 2.00 -11.23
C SER A 72 5.93 1.24 -11.38
N THR A 73 4.82 1.96 -11.37
CA THR A 73 3.50 1.40 -11.64
C THR A 73 2.80 2.25 -12.69
N LEU A 74 1.99 1.62 -13.52
CA LEU A 74 1.14 2.29 -14.49
C LEU A 74 -0.26 1.69 -14.37
N THR A 75 -1.24 2.51 -14.02
CA THR A 75 -2.65 2.15 -14.01
C THR A 75 -3.34 2.75 -15.23
N LEU A 76 -3.94 1.89 -16.03
CA LEU A 76 -4.67 2.23 -17.25
C LEU A 76 -6.16 1.95 -17.02
N PRO A 77 -7.02 2.96 -16.97
CA PRO A 77 -8.46 2.74 -16.86
C PRO A 77 -9.04 2.17 -18.14
N VAL A 78 -9.98 1.25 -18.01
CA VAL A 78 -10.81 0.72 -19.09
C VAL A 78 -12.17 1.39 -18.98
N MET A 79 -12.57 2.07 -20.04
CA MET A 79 -13.78 2.88 -20.09
C MET A 79 -14.87 2.19 -20.90
N GLU A 80 -16.12 2.30 -20.47
CA GLU A 80 -17.27 2.04 -21.32
C GLU A 80 -17.60 3.23 -22.25
N ALA A 81 -18.53 3.01 -23.16
CA ALA A 81 -18.91 4.00 -24.15
C ALA A 81 -19.57 5.26 -23.56
N ASP A 82 -20.14 5.16 -22.37
CA ASP A 82 -20.76 6.25 -21.58
C ASP A 82 -19.73 7.05 -20.77
N GLY A 83 -18.48 6.58 -20.72
CA GLY A 83 -17.38 7.26 -20.06
C GLY A 83 -17.08 6.77 -18.66
N ASP A 84 -17.77 5.75 -18.18
CA ASP A 84 -17.51 5.16 -16.88
C ASP A 84 -16.30 4.22 -16.89
N VAL A 85 -15.51 4.24 -15.82
CA VAL A 85 -14.39 3.32 -15.61
C VAL A 85 -14.93 2.02 -15.03
N VAL A 86 -14.87 0.95 -15.82
CA VAL A 86 -15.36 -0.38 -15.41
C VAL A 86 -14.27 -1.30 -14.90
N ALA A 87 -13.03 -1.01 -15.27
CA ALA A 87 -11.88 -1.78 -14.83
C ALA A 87 -10.60 -0.95 -14.92
N THR A 88 -9.54 -1.47 -14.34
CA THR A 88 -8.19 -0.95 -14.50
C THR A 88 -7.21 -2.06 -14.83
N VAL A 89 -6.25 -1.76 -15.68
CA VAL A 89 -5.08 -2.61 -15.94
C VAL A 89 -3.91 -2.04 -15.16
N ASN A 90 -3.38 -2.79 -14.20
CA ASN A 90 -2.24 -2.39 -13.38
C ASN A 90 -0.98 -3.09 -13.88
N LEU A 91 0.01 -2.30 -14.26
CA LEU A 91 1.31 -2.76 -14.73
C LEU A 91 2.38 -2.38 -13.71
N TYR A 92 3.32 -3.28 -13.46
CA TYR A 92 4.34 -3.16 -12.44
C TYR A 92 5.72 -3.28 -13.09
N GLY A 93 6.54 -2.26 -12.96
CA GLY A 93 7.87 -2.16 -13.57
C GLY A 93 8.99 -2.30 -12.54
N ARG A 94 10.07 -2.97 -12.95
CA ARG A 94 11.26 -3.15 -12.10
C ARG A 94 12.25 -1.99 -12.18
N THR A 95 12.04 -1.03 -13.09
CA THR A 95 12.83 0.20 -13.19
C THR A 95 11.88 1.41 -13.18
N ALA A 96 12.40 2.58 -12.81
CA ALA A 96 11.60 3.81 -12.71
C ALA A 96 11.03 4.25 -14.07
N ASP A 97 11.73 3.95 -15.13
CA ASP A 97 11.47 4.36 -16.51
C ASP A 97 10.75 3.30 -17.37
N THR A 98 10.30 2.19 -16.75
CA THR A 98 9.70 1.04 -17.48
C THR A 98 8.58 1.48 -18.44
N PHE A 99 7.78 2.47 -18.06
CA PHE A 99 6.59 2.91 -18.82
C PHE A 99 6.79 4.24 -19.54
N GLU A 100 7.97 4.86 -19.44
CA GLU A 100 8.24 6.15 -20.06
C GLU A 100 8.03 6.10 -21.58
N GLY A 101 7.22 7.03 -22.10
CA GLY A 101 6.89 7.13 -23.52
C GLY A 101 6.04 5.98 -24.09
N ARG A 102 5.55 5.03 -23.26
CA ARG A 102 4.82 3.83 -23.71
C ARG A 102 3.34 3.83 -23.35
N HIS A 103 2.82 4.85 -22.69
CA HIS A 103 1.46 4.86 -22.16
C HIS A 103 0.42 4.57 -23.25
N GLN A 104 0.50 5.26 -24.40
CA GLN A 104 -0.44 5.08 -25.50
C GLN A 104 -0.36 3.66 -26.08
N GLN A 105 0.85 3.17 -26.34
CA GLN A 105 1.06 1.82 -26.88
C GLN A 105 0.47 0.73 -25.96
N LEU A 106 0.66 0.90 -24.65
CA LEU A 106 0.15 -0.04 -23.67
C LEU A 106 -1.38 0.08 -23.55
N ALA A 107 -1.91 1.29 -23.54
CA ALA A 107 -3.35 1.50 -23.53
C ALA A 107 -4.03 0.87 -24.76
N ASP A 108 -3.48 1.06 -25.95
CA ASP A 108 -3.99 0.45 -27.19
C ASP A 108 -3.96 -1.10 -27.12
N ALA A 109 -2.90 -1.67 -26.55
CA ALA A 109 -2.74 -3.11 -26.41
C ALA A 109 -3.77 -3.74 -25.46
N PHE A 110 -4.24 -2.99 -24.47
CA PHE A 110 -5.21 -3.46 -23.46
C PHE A 110 -6.63 -2.91 -23.68
N GLY A 111 -6.87 -2.14 -24.74
CA GLY A 111 -8.15 -1.46 -24.95
C GLY A 111 -8.47 -0.45 -23.82
N ALA A 112 -7.44 0.16 -23.25
CA ALA A 112 -7.55 1.06 -22.12
C ALA A 112 -7.32 2.52 -22.56
N TRP A 113 -7.54 3.45 -21.63
CA TRP A 113 -7.46 4.88 -21.87
C TRP A 113 -6.10 5.46 -21.43
N ALA A 114 -5.27 5.89 -22.37
CA ALA A 114 -3.95 6.46 -22.08
C ALA A 114 -3.97 7.82 -21.38
N PRO A 115 -4.84 8.80 -21.75
CA PRO A 115 -4.88 10.09 -21.08
C PRO A 115 -5.23 10.05 -19.60
N GLY A 116 -5.93 9.00 -19.18
CA GLY A 116 -6.25 8.75 -17.78
C GLY A 116 -5.28 7.80 -17.09
N ALA A 117 -4.12 7.50 -17.69
CA ALA A 117 -3.14 6.64 -17.06
C ALA A 117 -2.47 7.30 -15.85
N ILE A 118 -2.38 6.56 -14.75
CA ILE A 118 -1.69 6.99 -13.55
C ILE A 118 -0.33 6.31 -13.52
N THR A 119 0.74 7.11 -13.51
CA THR A 119 2.10 6.60 -13.41
C THR A 119 2.72 7.01 -12.09
N ASN A 120 3.15 6.04 -11.31
CA ASN A 120 4.04 6.22 -10.17
C ASN A 120 5.49 5.88 -10.61
N ALA A 121 6.04 6.70 -11.50
CA ALA A 121 7.39 6.48 -12.04
C ALA A 121 8.49 6.77 -11.02
N ASP A 122 8.17 7.47 -9.94
CA ASP A 122 9.16 7.94 -8.97
C ASP A 122 8.82 7.44 -7.56
N LEU A 123 8.97 6.15 -7.36
CA LEU A 123 9.15 5.62 -6.01
C LEU A 123 10.52 6.12 -5.53
N SER A 124 10.52 7.26 -4.87
CA SER A 124 11.73 7.99 -4.49
C SER A 124 12.67 7.14 -3.64
N PHE A 125 13.95 7.54 -3.58
CA PHE A 125 14.96 6.85 -2.77
C PHE A 125 14.56 6.82 -1.27
N SER A 126 13.83 7.80 -0.79
CA SER A 126 13.27 7.86 0.55
C SER A 126 12.21 6.76 0.77
N THR A 127 11.33 6.53 -0.20
CA THR A 127 10.31 5.48 -0.18
C THR A 127 10.93 4.09 -0.19
N ARG A 128 11.99 3.87 -0.99
CA ARG A 128 12.73 2.58 -0.99
C ARG A 128 13.33 2.27 0.38
N ARG A 129 13.98 3.25 1.01
CA ARG A 129 14.54 3.09 2.35
C ARG A 129 13.44 2.81 3.37
N THR A 130 12.35 3.54 3.31
CA THR A 130 11.19 3.32 4.17
C THR A 130 10.57 1.94 3.96
N ALA A 131 10.50 1.47 2.71
CA ALA A 131 9.99 0.14 2.38
C ALA A 131 10.92 -0.99 2.85
N GLN A 132 12.24 -0.80 2.75
CA GLN A 132 13.23 -1.74 3.30
C GLN A 132 13.14 -1.84 4.83
N GLU A 133 12.80 -0.75 5.50
CA GLU A 133 12.58 -0.70 6.94
C GLU A 133 11.17 -1.19 7.35
N ALA A 134 10.21 -1.21 6.43
CA ALA A 134 8.80 -1.55 6.71
C ALA A 134 8.61 -2.94 7.34
N PRO A 135 9.27 -4.02 6.90
CA PRO A 135 9.13 -5.32 7.54
C PRO A 135 9.59 -5.33 9.01
N GLY A 136 10.61 -4.53 9.32
CA GLY A 136 11.07 -4.32 10.70
C GLY A 136 10.01 -3.58 11.52
N ARG A 137 9.50 -2.46 10.99
CA ARG A 137 8.48 -1.64 11.66
C ARG A 137 7.16 -2.38 11.85
N LEU A 138 6.75 -3.21 10.87
CA LEU A 138 5.54 -4.05 11.00
C LEU A 138 5.69 -5.10 12.11
N ARG A 139 6.86 -5.74 12.22
CA ARG A 139 7.14 -6.67 13.34
C ARG A 139 7.17 -5.94 14.66
N GLU A 140 7.79 -4.76 14.74
CA GLU A 140 7.80 -3.93 15.94
C GLU A 140 6.38 -3.52 16.33
N ALA A 141 5.55 -3.07 15.38
CA ALA A 141 4.16 -2.74 15.64
C ALA A 141 3.36 -3.96 16.13
N ALA A 142 3.50 -5.11 15.49
CA ALA A 142 2.84 -6.35 15.91
C ALA A 142 3.23 -6.78 17.33
N VAL A 143 4.50 -6.66 17.69
CA VAL A 143 4.99 -6.94 19.05
C VAL A 143 4.41 -5.96 20.07
N VAL A 144 4.34 -4.67 19.73
CA VAL A 144 3.70 -3.64 20.58
C VAL A 144 2.22 -3.92 20.77
N ASP A 145 1.51 -4.29 19.72
CA ASP A 145 0.08 -4.61 19.78
C ASP A 145 -0.18 -5.88 20.62
N ALA A 146 0.66 -6.90 20.47
CA ALA A 146 0.58 -8.12 21.29
C ALA A 146 0.81 -7.81 22.78
N ALA A 147 1.90 -7.09 23.11
CA ALA A 147 2.18 -6.68 24.49
C ALA A 147 1.06 -5.83 25.09
N THR A 148 0.51 -4.92 24.29
CA THR A 148 -0.63 -4.07 24.69
C THR A 148 -1.86 -4.92 25.04
N GLY A 149 -2.19 -5.90 24.19
CA GLY A 149 -3.30 -6.83 24.45
C GLY A 149 -3.09 -7.64 25.72
N MET A 150 -1.90 -8.14 25.96
CA MET A 150 -1.53 -8.88 27.17
C MET A 150 -1.68 -8.03 28.43
N ILE A 151 -1.16 -6.80 28.43
CA ILE A 151 -1.30 -5.87 29.57
C ILE A 151 -2.77 -5.54 29.83
N ALA A 152 -3.54 -5.27 28.78
CA ALA A 152 -4.98 -4.97 28.87
C ALA A 152 -5.73 -6.13 29.55
N ALA A 153 -5.49 -7.35 29.09
CA ALA A 153 -6.13 -8.56 29.66
C ALA A 153 -5.69 -8.83 31.11
N GLN A 154 -4.41 -8.69 31.42
CA GLN A 154 -3.88 -8.98 32.76
C GLN A 154 -4.34 -7.96 33.80
N ARG A 155 -4.53 -6.69 33.40
CA ARG A 155 -4.90 -5.60 34.30
C ARG A 155 -6.38 -5.24 34.29
N ASP A 156 -7.14 -5.88 33.41
CA ASP A 156 -8.56 -5.60 33.17
C ASP A 156 -8.82 -4.12 32.85
N ILE A 157 -7.99 -3.57 31.93
CA ILE A 157 -8.07 -2.18 31.49
C ILE A 157 -8.29 -2.10 29.98
N PRO A 158 -8.81 -0.97 29.46
CA PRO A 158 -8.96 -0.76 28.03
C PRO A 158 -7.62 -0.84 27.29
N VAL A 159 -7.63 -1.40 26.06
CA VAL A 159 -6.44 -1.54 25.22
C VAL A 159 -5.72 -0.19 25.00
N ALA A 160 -6.49 0.89 24.81
CA ALA A 160 -5.93 2.23 24.65
C ALA A 160 -5.15 2.69 25.90
N GLU A 161 -5.63 2.38 27.09
CA GLU A 161 -4.96 2.70 28.35
C GLU A 161 -3.71 1.85 28.54
N ALA A 162 -3.78 0.54 28.24
CA ALA A 162 -2.63 -0.35 28.29
C ALA A 162 -1.51 0.12 27.36
N ARG A 163 -1.86 0.62 26.16
CA ARG A 163 -0.89 1.18 25.22
C ARG A 163 -0.19 2.41 25.78
N LEU A 164 -0.95 3.36 26.35
CA LEU A 164 -0.38 4.54 26.97
C LEU A 164 0.56 4.17 28.13
N GLN A 165 0.20 3.19 28.97
CA GLN A 165 1.07 2.73 30.06
C GLN A 165 2.36 2.07 29.55
N LEU A 166 2.31 1.31 28.47
CA LEU A 166 3.48 0.69 27.83
C LEU A 166 4.42 1.77 27.26
N GLU A 167 3.87 2.75 26.55
CA GLU A 167 4.61 3.86 25.94
C GLU A 167 5.25 4.75 27.02
N ASP A 168 4.50 5.10 28.07
CA ASP A 168 5.02 5.90 29.20
C ASP A 168 6.16 5.17 29.94
N ALA A 169 6.00 3.86 30.19
CA ALA A 169 7.04 3.08 30.84
C ALA A 169 8.32 3.02 30.00
N ALA A 170 8.21 2.84 28.69
CA ALA A 170 9.35 2.85 27.78
C ALA A 170 10.04 4.21 27.74
N LEU A 171 9.25 5.30 27.69
CA LEU A 171 9.75 6.68 27.71
C LEU A 171 10.52 6.97 28.99
N ARG A 172 9.97 6.63 30.15
CA ARG A 172 10.64 6.83 31.45
C ARG A 172 11.92 6.01 31.60
N ALA A 173 11.96 4.84 30.97
CA ALA A 173 13.17 4.00 30.97
C ALA A 173 14.19 4.42 29.89
N GLY A 174 13.85 5.34 28.97
CA GLY A 174 14.72 5.77 27.86
C GLY A 174 15.00 4.68 26.84
N ILE A 175 14.06 3.73 26.65
CA ILE A 175 14.19 2.63 25.69
C ILE A 175 13.08 2.67 24.63
N PRO A 176 13.31 2.10 23.42
CA PRO A 176 12.26 1.95 22.42
C PRO A 176 11.09 1.10 22.96
N VAL A 177 9.85 1.53 22.68
CA VAL A 177 8.64 0.81 23.11
C VAL A 177 8.59 -0.63 22.59
N ALA A 178 9.05 -0.87 21.35
CA ALA A 178 9.12 -2.19 20.77
C ALA A 178 10.06 -3.15 21.56
N ARG A 179 11.13 -2.61 22.14
CA ARG A 179 12.04 -3.41 22.99
C ARG A 179 11.36 -3.82 24.29
N LEU A 180 10.66 -2.91 24.95
CA LEU A 180 9.88 -3.22 26.15
C LEU A 180 8.77 -4.22 25.83
N ALA A 181 8.06 -4.01 24.75
CA ALA A 181 7.01 -4.90 24.26
C ALA A 181 7.52 -6.33 24.01
N GLY A 182 8.69 -6.46 23.38
CA GLY A 182 9.33 -7.77 23.19
C GLY A 182 9.61 -8.51 24.49
N VAL A 183 10.02 -7.80 25.53
CA VAL A 183 10.22 -8.41 26.87
C VAL A 183 8.88 -8.85 27.46
N VAL A 184 7.84 -8.01 27.37
CA VAL A 184 6.50 -8.33 27.89
C VAL A 184 5.92 -9.57 27.20
N VAL A 185 6.04 -9.67 25.89
CA VAL A 185 5.58 -10.87 25.14
C VAL A 185 6.38 -12.10 25.56
N GLY A 186 7.71 -12.00 25.59
CA GLY A 186 8.57 -13.12 25.96
C GLY A 186 8.37 -13.67 27.38
N LEU A 187 7.86 -12.86 28.32
CA LEU A 187 7.53 -13.32 29.68
C LEU A 187 6.25 -14.17 29.75
N HIS A 188 5.47 -14.22 28.68
CA HIS A 188 4.19 -14.94 28.62
C HIS A 188 4.22 -16.12 27.62
N ASP A 189 5.34 -16.33 26.94
CA ASP A 189 5.53 -17.47 26.03
C ASP A 189 6.06 -18.73 26.76
N ASP A 190 6.31 -18.67 28.06
CA ASP A 190 6.68 -19.80 28.98
C ASP A 190 5.44 -20.26 29.77
#